data_b2f2a56db7134822019d92f21a5c2a85
#
_entry.id   b2f2a56db7134822019d92f21a5c2a85
#
_cell.length_a   1.000
_cell.length_b   1.000
_cell.length_c   1.000
_cell.angle_alpha   90.00
_cell.angle_beta   90.00
_cell.angle_gamma   90.00
#
_symmetry.space_group_name_H-M   'P 1'
#
loop_
_entity.id
_entity.type
_entity.pdbx_description
1 polymer ?
#
loop_
_entity_poly.entity_id
_entity_poly.type
_entity_poly.pdbx_seq_one_letter_code
_entity_poly.pdbx_strand_id
1 'polypeptide(L)'
;MIRKFRLINGEGVSWDLNARTSFFHSIGGFGYKDGTQYEQIGTDFIPLEELFSQGVMTGRIFFGGINAYKNYRAFSRFVRAVPLTLVYEMEEAFRVPVRMTEIAKSELITGGAGLDCEVAFTATGLFYKNVSGYSGTLSIGGKIYPYEYTYAYADVTQNTLMIDSDSHGDSPC
;
A
#
# COMPACT_ATOMS: atom_id res chain seq x y z
N MET A 1 -5.22 -5.19 -19.28
CA MET A 1 -5.34 -5.27 -17.81
C MET A 1 -5.64 -3.88 -17.28
N ILE A 2 -6.63 -3.72 -16.41
CA ILE A 2 -7.04 -2.40 -15.87
C ILE A 2 -6.45 -2.29 -14.47
N ARG A 3 -5.63 -1.26 -14.24
CA ARG A 3 -5.11 -0.93 -12.91
C ARG A 3 -6.24 -0.42 -12.02
N LYS A 4 -6.34 -0.94 -10.82
CA LYS A 4 -7.34 -0.49 -9.84
C LYS A 4 -6.65 0.08 -8.61
N PHE A 5 -7.19 1.18 -8.13
CA PHE A 5 -6.71 1.86 -6.93
C PHE A 5 -7.83 1.99 -5.91
N ARG A 6 -7.49 1.77 -4.66
CA ARG A 6 -8.41 1.91 -3.55
C ARG A 6 -7.66 2.47 -2.35
N LEU A 7 -8.28 3.38 -1.63
CA LEU A 7 -7.78 3.83 -0.34
C LEU A 7 -8.56 3.17 0.79
N ILE A 8 -7.88 2.80 1.85
CA ILE A 8 -8.48 2.35 3.10
C ILE A 8 -8.04 3.34 4.17
N ASN A 9 -8.97 3.85 4.97
CA ASN A 9 -8.67 4.77 6.05
C ASN A 9 -8.50 4.05 7.40
N GLY A 10 -8.11 4.79 8.44
CA GLY A 10 -7.89 4.25 9.78
C GLY A 10 -9.12 3.66 10.45
N GLU A 11 -10.31 3.95 9.95
CA GLU A 11 -11.59 3.35 10.39
C GLU A 11 -11.93 2.06 9.63
N GLY A 12 -11.06 1.63 8.70
CA GLY A 12 -11.29 0.46 7.84
C GLY A 12 -12.25 0.72 6.68
N VAL A 13 -12.70 1.96 6.50
CA VAL A 13 -13.57 2.32 5.39
C VAL A 13 -12.75 2.38 4.10
N SER A 14 -13.31 1.82 3.02
CA SER A 14 -12.67 1.76 1.71
C SER A 14 -13.25 2.78 0.75
N TRP A 15 -12.39 3.47 -0.02
CA TRP A 15 -12.76 4.39 -1.08
C TRP A 15 -12.22 3.89 -2.42
N ASP A 16 -13.13 3.62 -3.38
CA ASP A 16 -12.75 3.19 -4.72
C ASP A 16 -12.34 4.40 -5.57
N LEU A 17 -11.10 4.39 -6.06
CA LEU A 17 -10.53 5.42 -6.92
C LEU A 17 -10.67 5.11 -8.43
N ASN A 18 -11.46 4.10 -8.79
CA ASN A 18 -11.78 3.77 -10.19
C ASN A 18 -13.24 4.02 -10.52
N ALA A 19 -14.01 4.54 -9.57
CA ALA A 19 -15.41 4.85 -9.78
C ALA A 19 -15.60 6.09 -10.68
N ARG A 20 -16.70 6.15 -11.42
CA ARG A 20 -17.05 7.35 -12.22
C ARG A 20 -17.19 8.62 -11.39
N THR A 21 -17.45 8.46 -10.10
CA THR A 21 -17.61 9.56 -9.13
C THR A 21 -16.30 10.01 -8.50
N SER A 22 -15.25 9.18 -8.59
CA SER A 22 -13.90 9.47 -8.11
C SER A 22 -12.89 8.61 -8.88
N PHE A 23 -12.23 9.21 -9.86
CA PHE A 23 -11.32 8.49 -10.75
C PHE A 23 -9.90 9.05 -10.63
N PHE A 24 -8.96 8.16 -10.21
CA PHE A 24 -7.55 8.50 -10.07
C PHE A 24 -6.80 8.26 -11.38
N HIS A 25 -6.16 9.27 -11.92
CA HIS A 25 -5.47 9.24 -13.19
C HIS A 25 -4.17 10.05 -13.19
N SER A 26 -3.42 10.01 -14.29
CA SER A 26 -2.14 10.71 -14.46
C SER A 26 -1.16 10.42 -13.32
N ILE A 27 -1.07 9.15 -12.95
CA ILE A 27 -0.36 8.70 -11.77
C ILE A 27 1.13 8.62 -12.05
N GLY A 28 1.94 9.18 -11.16
CA GLY A 28 3.39 9.13 -11.16
C GLY A 28 3.96 8.79 -9.80
N GLY A 29 5.25 8.51 -9.74
CA GLY A 29 5.95 8.26 -8.49
C GLY A 29 5.80 6.85 -7.92
N PHE A 30 5.19 5.93 -8.67
CA PHE A 30 5.27 4.50 -8.36
C PHE A 30 6.65 3.99 -8.79
N GLY A 31 7.35 3.36 -7.89
CA GLY A 31 8.65 2.79 -8.19
C GLY A 31 9.61 2.92 -7.02
N TYR A 32 10.74 2.26 -7.21
CA TYR A 32 11.87 2.33 -6.29
C TYR A 32 12.60 3.67 -6.46
N LYS A 33 12.95 4.29 -5.36
CA LYS A 33 13.83 5.45 -5.35
C LYS A 33 14.97 5.20 -4.36
N ASP A 34 16.19 5.16 -4.89
CA ASP A 34 17.39 5.04 -4.10
C ASP A 34 17.68 6.36 -3.39
N GLY A 35 17.92 6.29 -2.09
CA GLY A 35 18.35 7.40 -1.24
C GLY A 35 19.77 7.25 -0.74
N THR A 36 20.50 6.24 -1.26
CA THR A 36 21.85 5.90 -0.82
C THR A 36 22.79 7.09 -0.99
N GLN A 37 23.53 7.39 0.07
CA GLN A 37 24.61 8.40 0.03
C GLN A 37 25.91 7.71 -0.34
N TYR A 38 26.63 8.34 -1.27
CA TYR A 38 27.92 7.84 -1.74
C TYR A 38 29.05 8.82 -1.39
N GLU A 39 30.20 8.27 -0.97
CA GLU A 39 31.43 9.03 -0.83
C GLU A 39 32.36 8.69 -2.00
N GLN A 40 32.96 9.72 -2.60
CA GLN A 40 33.96 9.52 -3.65
C GLN A 40 35.31 9.33 -3.02
N ILE A 41 35.93 8.15 -3.26
CA ILE A 41 37.29 7.85 -2.85
C ILE A 41 38.12 7.59 -4.13
N GLY A 42 38.89 8.59 -4.55
CA GLY A 42 39.60 8.51 -5.81
C GLY A 42 38.68 8.56 -7.02
N THR A 43 38.61 7.47 -7.78
CA THR A 43 37.72 7.30 -8.95
C THR A 43 36.45 6.52 -8.60
N ASP A 44 36.37 5.97 -7.42
CA ASP A 44 35.31 5.06 -7.02
C ASP A 44 34.29 5.75 -6.10
N PHE A 45 33.03 5.32 -6.18
CA PHE A 45 31.95 5.76 -5.31
C PHE A 45 31.58 4.61 -4.37
N ILE A 46 31.78 4.81 -3.07
CA ILE A 46 31.49 3.83 -2.03
C ILE A 46 30.21 4.24 -1.32
N PRO A 47 29.21 3.36 -1.20
CA PRO A 47 28.00 3.65 -0.44
C PRO A 47 28.36 3.78 1.04
N LEU A 48 27.96 4.90 1.65
CA LEU A 48 28.11 5.14 3.09
C LEU A 48 26.97 4.50 3.87
N GLU A 49 25.77 4.66 3.37
CA GLU A 49 24.55 4.18 4.00
C GLU A 49 23.52 3.88 2.91
N GLU A 50 23.00 2.66 2.89
CA GLU A 50 21.94 2.27 1.98
C GLU A 50 20.61 2.74 2.56
N LEU A 51 20.00 3.76 1.98
CA LEU A 51 18.75 4.34 2.41
C LEU A 51 17.69 4.22 1.31
N PHE A 52 16.52 3.75 1.71
CA PHE A 52 15.34 3.87 0.86
C PHE A 52 14.80 5.29 0.94
N SER A 53 14.71 5.95 -0.19
CA SER A 53 14.09 7.27 -0.24
C SER A 53 12.58 7.14 -0.09
N GLN A 54 11.98 8.03 0.70
CA GLN A 54 10.54 8.11 0.86
C GLN A 54 9.87 8.38 -0.49
N GLY A 55 9.00 7.47 -0.92
CA GLY A 55 8.26 7.59 -2.17
C GLY A 55 7.16 8.63 -2.06
N VAL A 56 7.04 9.48 -3.08
CA VAL A 56 5.92 10.40 -3.24
C VAL A 56 5.17 10.01 -4.52
N MET A 57 3.93 9.61 -4.35
CA MET A 57 3.03 9.28 -5.44
C MET A 57 2.15 10.49 -5.73
N THR A 58 2.19 10.96 -6.96
CA THR A 58 1.40 12.10 -7.42
C THR A 58 0.38 11.63 -8.44
N GLY A 59 -0.67 12.42 -8.63
CA GLY A 59 -1.67 12.16 -9.64
C GLY A 59 -2.82 13.14 -9.56
N ARG A 60 -3.91 12.80 -10.21
CA ARG A 60 -5.12 13.62 -10.24
C ARG A 60 -6.32 12.75 -9.91
N ILE A 61 -7.22 13.28 -9.09
CA ILE A 61 -8.52 12.64 -8.83
C ILE A 61 -9.61 13.49 -9.47
N PHE A 62 -10.26 12.91 -10.46
CA PHE A 62 -11.44 13.49 -11.07
C PHE A 62 -12.68 13.12 -10.26
N PHE A 63 -13.39 14.13 -9.76
CA PHE A 63 -14.71 13.96 -9.15
C PHE A 63 -15.77 14.34 -10.15
N GLY A 64 -16.50 13.34 -10.68
CA GLY A 64 -17.44 13.49 -11.76
C GLY A 64 -18.89 13.66 -11.33
N GLY A 65 -19.69 14.19 -12.27
CA GLY A 65 -21.13 14.27 -12.18
C GLY A 65 -21.67 15.46 -11.38
N ILE A 66 -23.00 15.55 -11.29
CA ILE A 66 -23.75 16.65 -10.66
C ILE A 66 -23.38 16.84 -9.17
N ASN A 67 -22.84 15.81 -8.53
CA ASN A 67 -22.43 15.80 -7.12
C ASN A 67 -20.91 15.95 -6.92
N ALA A 68 -20.16 16.44 -7.92
CA ALA A 68 -18.69 16.53 -7.85
C ALA A 68 -18.18 17.17 -6.55
N TYR A 69 -18.75 18.31 -6.16
CA TYR A 69 -18.42 18.98 -4.89
C TYR A 69 -18.75 18.18 -3.65
N LYS A 70 -19.88 17.47 -3.66
CA LYS A 70 -20.28 16.61 -2.54
C LYS A 70 -19.29 15.44 -2.39
N ASN A 71 -18.91 14.84 -3.52
CA ASN A 71 -17.92 13.75 -3.56
C ASN A 71 -16.54 14.22 -3.10
N TYR A 72 -16.08 15.38 -3.56
CA TYR A 72 -14.84 16.00 -3.09
C TYR A 72 -14.83 16.23 -1.57
N ARG A 73 -15.92 16.80 -1.02
CA ARG A 73 -16.05 17.01 0.43
C ARG A 73 -16.05 15.72 1.21
N ALA A 74 -16.74 14.69 0.70
CA ALA A 74 -16.78 13.38 1.33
C ALA A 74 -15.38 12.74 1.31
N PHE A 75 -14.68 12.79 0.19
CA PHE A 75 -13.31 12.34 0.06
C PHE A 75 -12.35 13.09 1.01
N SER A 76 -12.46 14.42 1.07
CA SER A 76 -11.63 15.23 1.97
C SER A 76 -11.85 14.91 3.47
N ARG A 77 -13.04 14.45 3.84
CA ARG A 77 -13.31 13.94 5.19
C ARG A 77 -12.73 12.55 5.39
N PHE A 78 -12.90 11.69 4.40
CA PHE A 78 -12.42 10.32 4.41
C PHE A 78 -10.90 10.25 4.64
N VAL A 79 -10.11 11.07 3.94
CA VAL A 79 -8.64 11.06 4.05
C VAL A 79 -8.09 11.62 5.37
N ARG A 80 -8.93 12.26 6.19
CA ARG A 80 -8.54 12.74 7.53
C ARG A 80 -8.49 11.64 8.57
N ALA A 81 -9.21 10.53 8.34
CA ALA A 81 -9.18 9.37 9.22
C ALA A 81 -7.90 8.53 8.94
N VAL A 82 -6.79 8.98 9.47
CA VAL A 82 -5.48 8.33 9.33
C VAL A 82 -5.36 7.12 10.30
N PRO A 83 -4.51 6.11 10.00
CA PRO A 83 -3.63 5.98 8.84
C PRO A 83 -4.38 5.66 7.55
N LEU A 84 -3.78 6.03 6.41
CA LEU A 84 -4.29 5.65 5.10
C LEU A 84 -3.45 4.52 4.52
N THR A 85 -4.08 3.59 3.84
CA THR A 85 -3.43 2.54 3.06
C THR A 85 -3.90 2.65 1.61
N LEU A 86 -2.96 2.85 0.69
CA LEU A 86 -3.24 2.78 -0.73
C LEU A 86 -3.10 1.32 -1.18
N VAL A 87 -4.13 0.82 -1.83
CA VAL A 87 -4.16 -0.52 -2.42
C VAL A 87 -4.10 -0.37 -3.92
N TYR A 88 -3.12 -1.02 -4.52
CA TYR A 88 -2.90 -1.11 -5.95
C TYR A 88 -3.15 -2.54 -6.40
N GLU A 89 -4.12 -2.72 -7.26
CA GLU A 89 -4.52 -4.05 -7.75
C GLU A 89 -4.25 -4.16 -9.26
N MET A 90 -3.47 -5.16 -9.64
CA MET A 90 -3.29 -5.65 -11.01
C MET A 90 -3.64 -7.14 -11.08
N GLU A 91 -2.65 -8.00 -11.14
CA GLU A 91 -2.80 -9.46 -10.95
C GLU A 91 -2.84 -9.79 -9.47
N GLU A 92 -2.09 -9.02 -8.70
CA GLU A 92 -1.98 -9.11 -7.27
C GLU A 92 -2.30 -7.75 -6.63
N ALA A 93 -2.69 -7.80 -5.36
CA ALA A 93 -2.98 -6.59 -4.59
C ALA A 93 -1.78 -6.23 -3.72
N PHE A 94 -1.16 -5.11 -4.03
CA PHE A 94 -0.10 -4.50 -3.21
C PHE A 94 -0.69 -3.39 -2.35
N ARG A 95 -0.16 -3.24 -1.16
CA ARG A 95 -0.56 -2.24 -0.19
C ARG A 95 0.62 -1.40 0.21
N VAL A 96 0.41 -0.11 0.39
CA VAL A 96 1.42 0.80 0.93
C VAL A 96 0.75 1.74 1.92
N PRO A 97 1.28 1.87 3.15
CA PRO A 97 0.81 2.88 4.07
C PRO A 97 1.22 4.25 3.53
N VAL A 98 0.26 5.16 3.48
CA VAL A 98 0.47 6.49 2.88
C VAL A 98 -0.11 7.58 3.77
N ARG A 99 0.37 8.79 3.56
CA ARG A 99 -0.24 10.01 4.04
C ARG A 99 -0.56 10.91 2.85
N MET A 100 -1.79 11.39 2.74
CA MET A 100 -2.09 12.43 1.77
C MET A 100 -1.46 13.74 2.25
N THR A 101 -0.56 14.28 1.45
CA THR A 101 0.16 15.53 1.76
C THR A 101 -0.42 16.72 1.04
N GLU A 102 -1.11 16.47 -0.08
CA GLU A 102 -1.70 17.52 -0.87
C GLU A 102 -3.00 17.07 -1.53
N ILE A 103 -3.97 17.97 -1.57
CA ILE A 103 -5.13 17.92 -2.44
C ILE A 103 -5.42 19.34 -2.92
N ALA A 104 -4.97 19.67 -4.13
CA ALA A 104 -5.21 20.97 -4.75
C ALA A 104 -6.54 20.92 -5.49
N LYS A 105 -7.49 21.73 -5.02
CA LYS A 105 -8.80 21.84 -5.64
C LYS A 105 -8.68 22.64 -6.93
N SER A 106 -9.03 22.03 -8.07
CA SER A 106 -9.20 22.74 -9.31
C SER A 106 -10.56 23.43 -9.38
N GLU A 107 -10.69 24.35 -10.31
CA GLU A 107 -12.01 24.85 -10.69
C GLU A 107 -12.80 23.79 -11.47
N LEU A 108 -14.12 24.00 -11.53
CA LEU A 108 -14.99 23.16 -12.34
C LEU A 108 -14.56 23.21 -13.80
N ILE A 109 -14.43 22.05 -14.42
CA ILE A 109 -14.20 21.96 -15.84
C ILE A 109 -15.38 22.63 -16.57
N THR A 110 -15.07 23.38 -17.63
CA THR A 110 -16.07 24.07 -18.46
C THR A 110 -17.17 23.10 -18.86
N GLY A 111 -18.42 23.45 -18.54
CA GLY A 111 -19.58 22.55 -18.74
C GLY A 111 -20.06 21.84 -17.49
N GLY A 112 -19.45 22.06 -16.32
CA GLY A 112 -19.93 21.53 -15.03
C GLY A 112 -19.75 20.03 -14.82
N ALA A 113 -18.93 19.37 -15.65
CA ALA A 113 -18.79 17.93 -15.68
C ALA A 113 -18.03 17.34 -14.47
N GLY A 114 -17.28 18.16 -13.73
CA GLY A 114 -16.56 17.67 -12.55
C GLY A 114 -15.41 18.56 -12.07
N LEU A 115 -14.71 18.10 -11.05
CA LEU A 115 -13.50 18.69 -10.49
C LEU A 115 -12.34 17.74 -10.75
N ASP A 116 -11.23 18.27 -11.25
CA ASP A 116 -10.00 17.50 -11.47
C ASP A 116 -8.90 18.01 -10.51
N CYS A 117 -8.77 17.33 -9.37
CA CYS A 117 -7.92 17.76 -8.26
C CYS A 117 -6.55 17.09 -8.32
N GLU A 118 -5.49 17.86 -8.18
CA GLU A 118 -4.14 17.33 -8.00
C GLU A 118 -4.00 16.77 -6.58
N VAL A 119 -3.35 15.60 -6.47
CA VAL A 119 -3.14 14.93 -5.18
C VAL A 119 -1.71 14.42 -5.06
N ALA A 120 -1.20 14.45 -3.85
CA ALA A 120 0.07 13.83 -3.51
C ALA A 120 -0.09 12.94 -2.26
N PHE A 121 0.47 11.75 -2.36
CA PHE A 121 0.55 10.78 -1.28
C PHE A 121 2.02 10.50 -0.99
N THR A 122 2.41 10.64 0.25
CA THR A 122 3.74 10.27 0.70
C THR A 122 3.67 8.90 1.36
N ALA A 123 4.49 7.97 0.89
CA ALA A 123 4.61 6.65 1.50
C ALA A 123 5.20 6.77 2.90
N THR A 124 4.58 6.12 3.88
CA THR A 124 5.08 6.05 5.26
C THR A 124 5.65 4.68 5.60
N GLY A 125 5.70 3.77 4.64
CA GLY A 125 6.27 2.45 4.73
C GLY A 125 6.49 1.84 3.35
N LEU A 126 6.98 0.62 3.32
CA LEU A 126 7.21 -0.14 2.10
C LEU A 126 5.91 -0.74 1.54
N PHE A 127 5.95 -1.12 0.27
CA PHE A 127 4.90 -1.93 -0.32
C PHE A 127 4.91 -3.32 0.30
N TYR A 128 3.73 -3.82 0.63
CA TYR A 128 3.56 -5.18 1.15
C TYR A 128 2.36 -5.86 0.49
N LYS A 129 2.40 -7.18 0.50
CA LYS A 129 1.33 -8.03 0.02
C LYS A 129 0.77 -8.83 1.20
N ASN A 130 -0.54 -8.83 1.38
CA ASN A 130 -1.15 -9.75 2.33
C ASN A 130 -1.14 -11.14 1.72
N VAL A 131 -0.32 -12.01 2.25
CA VAL A 131 -0.41 -13.44 1.96
C VAL A 131 -1.45 -14.01 2.92
N SER A 132 -2.59 -14.46 2.40
CA SER A 132 -3.56 -15.19 3.21
C SER A 132 -2.85 -16.44 3.75
N GLY A 133 -2.76 -16.50 5.08
CA GLY A 133 -2.02 -17.55 5.74
C GLY A 133 -2.49 -18.93 5.29
N TYR A 134 -1.55 -19.77 4.94
CA TYR A 134 -1.79 -21.20 4.80
C TYR A 134 -2.05 -21.72 6.21
N SER A 135 -3.30 -21.99 6.55
CA SER A 135 -3.62 -22.79 7.74
C SER A 135 -3.31 -24.24 7.43
N GLY A 136 -2.03 -24.56 7.39
CA GLY A 136 -1.58 -25.94 7.34
C GLY A 136 -1.61 -26.49 8.76
N THR A 137 -2.45 -27.46 9.04
CA THR A 137 -2.33 -28.27 10.22
C THR A 137 -1.01 -29.04 10.10
N LEU A 138 0.04 -28.62 10.81
CA LEU A 138 1.24 -29.39 10.97
C LEU A 138 0.86 -30.61 11.83
N SER A 139 0.49 -31.71 11.17
CA SER A 139 0.42 -32.99 11.80
C SER A 139 1.86 -33.46 12.02
N ILE A 140 2.41 -33.18 13.17
CA ILE A 140 3.65 -33.82 13.60
C ILE A 140 3.28 -35.25 13.92
N GLY A 141 3.41 -36.12 12.91
CA GLY A 141 3.38 -37.55 13.11
C GLY A 141 4.53 -37.91 14.04
N GLY A 142 4.19 -38.09 15.30
CA GLY A 142 5.18 -38.51 16.32
C GLY A 142 5.78 -39.85 15.91
N LYS A 143 7.06 -39.87 15.55
CA LYS A 143 7.83 -41.11 15.59
C LYS A 143 8.01 -41.44 17.04
N ILE A 144 7.32 -42.50 17.49
CA ILE A 144 7.54 -43.11 18.81
C ILE A 144 8.90 -43.80 18.72
N TYR A 145 9.92 -43.20 19.34
CA TYR A 145 11.16 -43.89 19.59
C TYR A 145 10.96 -44.72 20.87
N PRO A 146 11.34 -45.98 20.89
CA PRO A 146 11.16 -46.86 22.05
C PRO A 146 12.28 -46.61 23.10
N TYR A 147 12.31 -45.40 23.66
CA TYR A 147 13.10 -45.10 24.85
C TYR A 147 12.15 -44.70 25.96
N GLU A 148 12.34 -45.25 27.16
CA GLU A 148 11.51 -45.10 28.36
C GLU A 148 11.47 -43.69 28.99
N TYR A 149 11.57 -42.64 28.17
CA TYR A 149 11.37 -41.27 28.65
C TYR A 149 10.12 -40.68 27.99
N THR A 150 9.06 -40.63 28.79
CA THR A 150 7.79 -39.98 28.38
C THR A 150 7.99 -38.48 28.38
N TYR A 151 8.33 -37.91 27.25
CA TYR A 151 8.17 -36.46 27.03
C TYR A 151 6.75 -36.22 26.58
N ALA A 152 5.95 -35.62 27.45
CA ALA A 152 4.67 -35.06 27.06
C ALA A 152 4.93 -33.82 26.20
N TYR A 153 4.80 -33.93 24.87
CA TYR A 153 4.69 -32.77 24.02
C TYR A 153 3.29 -32.22 24.18
N ALA A 154 3.17 -30.97 24.66
CA ALA A 154 1.91 -30.28 24.67
C ALA A 154 1.39 -30.18 23.22
N ASP A 155 0.14 -30.59 23.02
CA ASP A 155 -0.57 -30.38 21.78
C ASP A 155 -0.63 -28.87 21.51
N VAL A 156 0.20 -28.38 20.59
CA VAL A 156 0.11 -27.02 20.10
C VAL A 156 -0.96 -26.99 19.02
N THR A 157 -2.20 -26.95 19.46
CA THR A 157 -3.34 -26.60 18.62
C THR A 157 -3.30 -25.08 18.41
N GLN A 158 -3.20 -24.69 17.14
CA GLN A 158 -3.30 -23.33 16.61
C GLN A 158 -2.09 -22.41 16.80
N ASN A 159 -1.15 -22.53 15.89
CA ASN A 159 -0.30 -21.40 15.53
C ASN A 159 -0.81 -20.84 14.19
N THR A 160 -1.53 -19.74 14.24
CA THR A 160 -1.74 -18.91 13.07
C THR A 160 -0.44 -18.17 12.80
N LEU A 161 0.38 -18.71 11.92
CA LEU A 161 1.59 -18.03 11.45
C LEU A 161 1.14 -16.93 10.48
N MET A 162 1.05 -15.71 10.96
CA MET A 162 1.00 -14.55 10.07
C MET A 162 2.40 -14.32 9.54
N ILE A 163 2.67 -14.76 8.33
CA ILE A 163 3.90 -14.39 7.63
C ILE A 163 3.61 -13.08 6.93
N ASP A 164 3.99 -11.98 7.55
CA ASP A 164 4.20 -10.72 6.86
C ASP A 164 5.48 -10.90 6.03
N SER A 165 5.32 -11.26 4.76
CA SER A 165 6.45 -11.23 3.86
C SER A 165 6.67 -9.78 3.46
N ASP A 166 7.63 -9.13 4.10
CA ASP A 166 8.24 -7.92 3.56
C ASP A 166 8.88 -8.30 2.23
N SER A 167 8.18 -8.02 1.14
CA SER A 167 8.78 -8.11 -0.18
C SER A 167 9.74 -6.94 -0.31
N HIS A 168 11.01 -7.19 0.00
CA HIS A 168 12.07 -6.24 -0.25
C HIS A 168 12.13 -5.96 -1.77
N GLY A 169 11.67 -4.79 -2.16
CA GLY A 169 12.06 -4.16 -3.41
C GLY A 169 11.22 -4.42 -4.65
N ASP A 170 10.18 -5.24 -4.62
CA ASP A 170 9.29 -5.40 -5.77
C ASP A 170 8.22 -4.31 -5.77
N SER A 171 8.61 -3.14 -6.28
CA SER A 171 7.64 -2.14 -6.70
C SER A 171 6.89 -2.68 -7.92
N PRO A 172 5.57 -2.62 -7.95
CA PRO A 172 4.82 -2.98 -9.14
C PRO A 172 5.16 -2.03 -10.29
N CYS A 173 5.86 -2.52 -11.29
CA CYS A 173 6.13 -1.81 -12.54
C CYS A 173 4.90 -1.67 -13.42
#